data_288010808396086e4b3e0a25e7cd8efc
#
_entry.id   288010808396086e4b3e0a25e7cd8efc
#
_cell.length_a   1.000
_cell.length_b   1.000
_cell.length_c   1.000
_cell.angle_alpha   90.00
_cell.angle_beta   90.00
_cell.angle_gamma   90.00
#
_symmetry.space_group_name_H-M   'P 1'
#
loop_
_entity.id
_entity.type
_entity.pdbx_description
1 polymer ?
#
loop_
_entity_poly.entity_id
_entity_poly.type
_entity_poly.pdbx_seq_one_letter_code
_entity_poly.pdbx_strand_id
1 'polypeptide(L)'
;MVRPIEELLHLPLVEPWVRTSAAGSQRPGPPGYYIHELGGAPMGSDPATSLLDGWNRWRGCSNLLVTDGASWPSSGWQSPTLTSMALTRRACLQVAQAGH
;
A
#
# COMPACT_ATOMS: atom_id res chain seq x y z
N MET A 1 -5.00 23.57 17.43
CA MET A 1 -4.47 24.30 16.27
C MET A 1 -3.50 23.37 15.57
N VAL A 2 -3.86 22.86 14.39
CA VAL A 2 -3.00 21.96 13.60
C VAL A 2 -1.95 22.86 12.95
N ARG A 3 -0.67 22.65 13.25
CA ARG A 3 0.42 23.38 12.58
C ARG A 3 0.45 22.95 11.11
N PRO A 4 0.65 23.88 10.16
CA PRO A 4 0.83 23.50 8.77
C PRO A 4 2.02 22.53 8.65
N ILE A 5 1.89 21.57 7.78
CA ILE A 5 2.87 20.49 7.56
C ILE A 5 4.26 21.04 7.22
N GLU A 6 4.31 22.24 6.64
CA GLU A 6 5.52 22.99 6.32
C GLU A 6 6.38 23.34 7.56
N GLU A 7 5.72 23.56 8.71
CA GLU A 7 6.42 23.83 9.99
C GLU A 7 7.05 22.58 10.62
N LEU A 8 6.49 21.39 10.30
CA LEU A 8 7.00 20.11 10.80
C LEU A 8 8.17 19.57 9.96
N LEU A 9 8.39 20.14 8.77
CA LEU A 9 9.37 19.68 7.80
C LEU A 9 10.72 20.43 7.89
N HIS A 10 10.90 21.32 8.86
CA HIS A 10 12.18 22.01 9.13
C HIS A 10 13.24 21.11 9.80
N LEU A 11 13.11 19.80 9.69
CA LEU A 11 14.18 18.90 10.11
C LEU A 11 15.27 18.86 9.01
N PRO A 12 16.55 19.08 9.35
CA PRO A 12 17.65 19.20 8.37
C PRO A 12 17.79 17.98 7.46
N LEU A 13 17.31 16.83 7.89
CA LEU A 13 17.35 15.56 7.13
C LEU A 13 16.21 15.41 6.12
N VAL A 14 15.14 16.20 6.25
CA VAL A 14 13.93 16.09 5.41
C VAL A 14 13.85 17.22 4.39
N GLU A 15 14.48 18.38 4.67
CA GLU A 15 14.47 19.54 3.80
C GLU A 15 14.90 19.27 2.34
N PRO A 16 15.98 18.55 2.04
CA PRO A 16 16.37 18.29 0.66
C PRO A 16 15.34 17.43 -0.08
N TRP A 17 14.74 16.49 0.61
CA TRP A 17 13.74 15.58 0.03
C TRP A 17 12.44 16.30 -0.29
N VAL A 18 11.97 17.10 0.66
CA VAL A 18 10.74 17.89 0.49
C VAL A 18 10.92 18.98 -0.55
N ARG A 19 12.07 19.65 -0.58
CA ARG A 19 12.39 20.65 -1.62
C ARG A 19 12.43 20.02 -3.01
N THR A 20 13.01 18.84 -3.16
CA THR A 20 13.07 18.14 -4.46
C THR A 20 11.68 17.71 -4.91
N SER A 21 10.82 17.30 -3.98
CA SER A 21 9.44 16.89 -4.28
C SER A 21 8.48 18.08 -4.43
N ALA A 22 8.66 19.14 -3.65
CA ALA A 22 7.76 20.31 -3.63
C ALA A 22 8.15 21.40 -4.64
N ALA A 23 9.43 21.53 -5.00
CA ALA A 23 9.89 22.58 -5.90
C ALA A 23 9.54 22.34 -7.37
N GLY A 24 9.01 21.17 -7.70
CA GLY A 24 8.76 20.79 -9.10
C GLY A 24 7.33 20.89 -9.58
N SER A 25 6.35 20.57 -8.76
CA SER A 25 4.95 20.69 -9.19
C SER A 25 3.98 20.43 -8.01
N GLN A 26 2.96 21.23 -7.93
CA GLN A 26 1.76 20.95 -7.11
C GLN A 26 0.88 19.85 -7.74
N ARG A 27 1.44 19.07 -8.68
CA ARG A 27 0.73 18.03 -9.41
C ARG A 27 1.40 16.69 -9.17
N PRO A 28 0.65 15.60 -9.10
CA PRO A 28 1.22 14.24 -9.11
C PRO A 28 2.16 14.07 -10.32
N GLY A 29 3.23 13.33 -10.14
CA GLY A 29 4.10 12.94 -11.26
C GLY A 29 3.32 12.12 -12.30
N PRO A 30 3.83 12.03 -13.53
CA PRO A 30 3.20 11.22 -14.56
C PRO A 30 3.18 9.73 -14.12
N PRO A 31 2.27 8.90 -14.65
CA PRO A 31 2.26 7.48 -14.40
C PRO A 31 3.64 6.83 -14.65
N GLY A 32 4.09 5.98 -13.73
CA GLY A 32 5.40 5.34 -13.80
C GLY A 32 6.58 6.20 -13.32
N TYR A 33 6.34 7.41 -12.86
CA TYR A 33 7.39 8.28 -12.30
C TYR A 33 7.82 7.85 -10.88
N TYR A 34 6.88 7.32 -10.12
CA TYR A 34 7.11 6.78 -8.78
C TYR A 34 6.95 5.26 -8.80
N ILE A 35 7.58 4.59 -7.85
CA ILE A 35 7.40 3.16 -7.58
C ILE A 35 6.26 2.96 -6.57
N HIS A 36 5.94 1.71 -6.27
CA HIS A 36 4.90 1.28 -5.34
C HIS A 36 3.48 1.40 -5.91
N GLU A 37 3.28 0.91 -7.11
CA GLU A 37 1.95 0.72 -7.71
C GLU A 37 1.11 -0.23 -6.84
N LEU A 38 -0.15 0.14 -6.62
CA LEU A 38 -1.05 -0.53 -5.69
C LEU A 38 -2.44 -0.69 -6.32
N GLY A 39 -3.24 -1.62 -5.78
CA GLY A 39 -4.67 -1.70 -6.06
C GLY A 39 -5.08 -2.44 -7.33
N GLY A 40 -4.18 -3.18 -7.98
CA GLY A 40 -4.52 -3.95 -9.19
C GLY A 40 -5.48 -5.12 -8.93
N ALA A 41 -5.47 -5.67 -7.71
CA ALA A 41 -6.36 -6.73 -7.25
C ALA A 41 -6.78 -6.48 -5.79
N PRO A 42 -7.60 -5.47 -5.51
CA PRO A 42 -7.83 -5.00 -4.15
C PRO A 42 -8.54 -6.04 -3.29
N MET A 43 -8.10 -6.13 -2.03
CA MET A 43 -8.83 -6.89 -1.01
C MET A 43 -10.00 -6.06 -0.45
N GLY A 44 -11.04 -6.74 0.02
CA GLY A 44 -12.19 -6.10 0.63
C GLY A 44 -13.18 -7.09 1.21
N SER A 45 -14.19 -6.57 1.90
CA SER A 45 -15.29 -7.37 2.47
C SER A 45 -16.37 -7.71 1.44
N ASP A 46 -16.59 -6.80 0.47
CA ASP A 46 -17.63 -6.94 -0.52
C ASP A 46 -17.09 -7.61 -1.80
N PRO A 47 -17.60 -8.80 -2.17
CA PRO A 47 -17.19 -9.50 -3.38
C PRO A 47 -17.58 -8.78 -4.69
N ALA A 48 -18.49 -7.83 -4.65
CA ALA A 48 -18.87 -7.06 -5.84
C ALA A 48 -17.81 -5.99 -6.19
N THR A 49 -17.01 -5.57 -5.22
CA THR A 49 -16.03 -4.47 -5.37
C THR A 49 -14.59 -4.89 -5.10
N SER A 50 -14.34 -6.15 -4.69
CA SER A 50 -13.01 -6.65 -4.38
C SER A 50 -12.73 -8.00 -5.00
N LEU A 51 -11.55 -8.15 -5.60
CA LEU A 51 -11.09 -9.41 -6.17
C LEU A 51 -10.61 -10.40 -5.11
N LEU A 52 -10.07 -9.88 -4.01
CA LEU A 52 -9.56 -10.67 -2.90
C LEU A 52 -10.48 -10.50 -1.67
N ASP A 53 -10.50 -11.54 -0.84
CA ASP A 53 -11.06 -11.44 0.50
C ASP A 53 -10.10 -10.71 1.46
N GLY A 54 -10.50 -10.53 2.72
CA GLY A 54 -9.68 -9.88 3.74
C GLY A 54 -8.40 -10.66 4.12
N TRP A 55 -8.18 -11.85 3.58
CA TRP A 55 -7.02 -12.70 3.83
C TRP A 55 -6.09 -12.82 2.62
N ASN A 56 -6.20 -11.90 1.66
CA ASN A 56 -5.43 -11.88 0.42
C ASN A 56 -5.73 -13.04 -0.55
N ARG A 57 -6.82 -13.79 -0.33
CA ARG A 57 -7.19 -14.93 -1.16
C ARG A 57 -8.07 -14.47 -2.33
N TRP A 58 -7.77 -14.95 -3.52
CA TRP A 58 -8.58 -14.69 -4.71
C TRP A 58 -9.94 -15.38 -4.60
N ARG A 59 -11.01 -14.62 -4.77
CA ARG A 59 -12.39 -15.15 -4.61
C ARG A 59 -12.78 -16.19 -5.66
N GLY A 60 -12.20 -16.13 -6.84
CA GLY A 60 -12.43 -17.09 -7.92
C GLY A 60 -11.53 -18.34 -7.87
N CYS A 61 -10.53 -18.37 -6.97
CA CYS A 61 -9.57 -19.47 -6.90
C CYS A 61 -9.03 -19.62 -5.46
N SER A 62 -9.50 -20.61 -4.74
CA SER A 62 -9.27 -20.75 -3.29
C SER A 62 -7.82 -21.02 -2.89
N ASN A 63 -6.98 -21.46 -3.80
CA ASN A 63 -5.56 -21.73 -3.58
C ASN A 63 -4.63 -20.64 -4.12
N LEU A 64 -5.18 -19.48 -4.54
CA LEU A 64 -4.40 -18.34 -5.03
C LEU A 64 -4.41 -17.21 -4.00
N LEU A 65 -3.22 -16.77 -3.63
CA LEU A 65 -2.99 -15.60 -2.80
C LEU A 65 -2.29 -14.50 -3.59
N VAL A 66 -2.67 -13.25 -3.34
CA VAL A 66 -1.97 -12.06 -3.86
C VAL A 66 -1.50 -11.25 -2.66
N THR A 67 -0.19 -11.18 -2.44
CA THR A 67 0.40 -10.62 -1.21
C THR A 67 1.24 -9.38 -1.43
N ASP A 68 1.40 -8.96 -2.67
CA ASP A 68 2.08 -7.72 -3.04
C ASP A 68 1.15 -6.49 -2.96
N GLY A 69 1.65 -5.35 -3.45
CA GLY A 69 0.89 -4.10 -3.47
C GLY A 69 -0.41 -4.14 -4.26
N ALA A 70 -0.58 -5.08 -5.18
CA ALA A 70 -1.82 -5.24 -5.93
C ALA A 70 -3.02 -5.50 -5.02
N SER A 71 -2.80 -6.15 -3.87
CA SER A 71 -3.86 -6.48 -2.90
C SER A 71 -4.39 -5.30 -2.10
N TRP A 72 -3.74 -4.15 -2.15
CA TRP A 72 -4.08 -3.02 -1.30
C TRP A 72 -5.20 -2.18 -1.90
N PRO A 73 -6.25 -1.85 -1.12
CA PRO A 73 -7.31 -0.96 -1.58
C PRO A 73 -6.89 0.51 -1.58
N SER A 74 -5.89 0.87 -0.78
CA SER A 74 -5.35 2.23 -0.68
C SER A 74 -3.95 2.21 -0.07
N SER A 75 -3.23 3.32 -0.20
CA SER A 75 -1.91 3.50 0.42
C SER A 75 -1.78 4.84 1.10
N GLY A 76 -0.91 4.90 2.12
CA GLY A 76 -0.35 6.14 2.63
C GLY A 76 0.88 6.58 1.83
N TRP A 77 1.56 7.61 2.31
CA TRP A 77 2.80 8.14 1.73
C TRP A 77 4.06 7.39 2.21
N GLN A 78 3.93 6.52 3.20
CA GLN A 78 5.03 5.73 3.75
C GLN A 78 5.43 4.59 2.81
N SER A 79 6.71 4.19 2.85
CA SER A 79 7.19 3.02 2.13
C SER A 79 6.43 1.75 2.57
N PRO A 80 5.89 0.96 1.63
CA PRO A 80 4.94 -0.12 1.93
C PRO A 80 5.56 -1.44 2.37
N THR A 81 6.88 -1.61 2.27
CA THR A 81 7.56 -2.91 2.41
C THR A 81 7.22 -3.64 3.72
N LEU A 82 7.30 -2.94 4.86
CA LEU A 82 7.01 -3.56 6.17
C LEU A 82 5.56 -4.03 6.27
N THR A 83 4.63 -3.23 5.78
CA THR A 83 3.20 -3.58 5.74
C THR A 83 2.95 -4.77 4.81
N SER A 84 3.60 -4.80 3.63
CA SER A 84 3.53 -5.94 2.70
C SER A 84 4.04 -7.22 3.35
N MET A 85 5.16 -7.18 4.07
CA MET A 85 5.68 -8.34 4.82
C MET A 85 4.70 -8.83 5.89
N ALA A 86 4.09 -7.92 6.64
CA ALA A 86 3.11 -8.26 7.67
C ALA A 86 1.85 -8.90 7.08
N LEU A 87 1.34 -8.36 5.96
CA LEU A 87 0.18 -8.92 5.25
C LEU A 87 0.49 -10.30 4.65
N THR A 88 1.65 -10.46 4.05
CA THR A 88 2.12 -11.75 3.52
C THR A 88 2.19 -12.80 4.63
N ARG A 89 2.84 -12.46 5.75
CA ARG A 89 2.90 -13.36 6.91
C ARG A 89 1.51 -13.75 7.41
N ARG A 90 0.60 -12.80 7.53
CA ARG A 90 -0.79 -13.05 7.96
C ARG A 90 -1.50 -14.02 7.01
N ALA A 91 -1.42 -13.79 5.70
CA ALA A 91 -2.03 -14.64 4.69
C ALA A 91 -1.47 -16.07 4.71
N CYS A 92 -0.14 -16.21 4.81
CA CYS A 92 0.51 -17.52 4.88
C CYS A 92 0.13 -18.30 6.15
N LEU A 93 0.06 -17.63 7.29
CA LEU A 93 -0.37 -18.28 8.54
C LEU A 93 -1.81 -18.78 8.47
N GLN A 94 -2.71 -18.01 7.86
CA GLN A 94 -4.09 -18.40 7.63
C GLN A 94 -4.20 -19.67 6.77
N VAL A 95 -3.40 -19.76 5.71
CA VAL A 95 -3.37 -20.96 4.86
C VAL A 95 -2.82 -22.17 5.61
N ALA A 96 -1.73 -21.99 6.35
CA ALA A 96 -1.13 -23.07 7.13
C ALA A 96 -2.10 -23.63 8.21
N GLN A 97 -2.90 -22.75 8.81
CA GLN A 97 -3.91 -23.17 9.79
C GLN A 97 -5.14 -23.84 9.15
N ALA A 98 -5.51 -23.43 7.93
CA ALA A 98 -6.67 -23.99 7.22
C ALA A 98 -6.36 -25.32 6.52
N GLY A 99 -5.10 -25.67 6.31
CA GLY A 99 -4.65 -26.90 5.66
C GLY A 99 -4.52 -28.11 6.61
N HIS A 100 -4.95 -27.95 7.82
CA HIS A 100 -5.02 -28.99 8.86
C HIS A 100 -6.49 -29.14 9.33
#